data_63f4306b2bed4a1b22fc3104357e80bd
#
_entry.id   63f4306b2bed4a1b22fc3104357e80bd
#
_cell.length_a   1.000
_cell.length_b   1.000
_cell.length_c   1.000
_cell.angle_alpha   90.00
_cell.angle_beta   90.00
_cell.angle_gamma   90.00
#
_symmetry.space_group_name_H-M   'P 1'
#
loop_
_entity.id
_entity.type
_entity.pdbx_description
1 polymer ?
#
loop_
_entity_poly.entity_id
_entity_poly.type
_entity_poly.pdbx_seq_one_letter_code
_entity_poly.pdbx_strand_id
1 'polypeptide(L)'
;MSKPPKIDRKELKHPDAFVTQGRQAIELVVGQQKKIGASVAVVAVMGLSFYFYDWNRQQKNVSGWTELAQINKLPEAERWEKLKKMAESFNSVAVGQFAATTLGDHYFDESKKEATAKPGTSPASAALAVEWYTKALSYSKLSPNEKGLLLINRGEAQEMAQKWDEALLDYTEAVKIGFEGKPLALLGQARVYEFKKEKEKAIEVYEKVSADFLNTEYGRTAKIYLRRLKSPLFLESKS
;
A
#
# COMPACT_ATOMS: atom_id res chain seq x y z
N MET A 1 10.46 -47.70 -68.50
CA MET A 1 10.99 -47.85 -67.13
C MET A 1 12.20 -46.94 -66.96
N SER A 2 12.03 -45.81 -66.31
CA SER A 2 13.12 -44.87 -66.06
C SER A 2 13.97 -45.40 -64.87
N LYS A 3 15.30 -45.39 -65.07
CA LYS A 3 16.26 -45.77 -64.03
C LYS A 3 16.17 -44.77 -62.86
N PRO A 4 16.19 -45.19 -61.59
CA PRO A 4 16.22 -44.29 -60.46
C PRO A 4 17.49 -43.45 -60.48
N PRO A 5 17.44 -42.18 -60.01
CA PRO A 5 18.61 -41.32 -60.00
C PRO A 5 19.68 -41.90 -59.07
N LYS A 6 20.94 -41.99 -59.60
CA LYS A 6 22.10 -42.35 -58.75
C LYS A 6 22.39 -41.25 -57.78
N ILE A 7 22.14 -41.50 -56.52
CA ILE A 7 22.55 -40.58 -55.41
C ILE A 7 24.08 -40.65 -55.34
N ASP A 8 24.73 -39.48 -55.56
CA ASP A 8 26.18 -39.36 -55.46
C ASP A 8 26.63 -39.54 -54.02
N ARG A 9 27.49 -40.54 -53.75
CA ARG A 9 28.03 -40.85 -52.42
C ARG A 9 28.84 -39.69 -51.80
N LYS A 10 29.18 -38.64 -52.58
CA LYS A 10 29.84 -37.43 -52.09
C LYS A 10 28.87 -36.47 -51.34
N GLU A 11 27.58 -36.44 -51.70
CA GLU A 11 26.58 -35.64 -51.00
C GLU A 11 26.25 -36.16 -49.60
N LEU A 12 26.44 -37.49 -49.37
CA LEU A 12 26.24 -38.11 -48.04
C LEU A 12 27.38 -37.86 -47.04
N LYS A 13 28.46 -37.16 -47.45
CA LYS A 13 29.63 -36.89 -46.57
C LYS A 13 29.59 -35.56 -45.89
N HIS A 14 28.65 -34.70 -46.23
CA HIS A 14 28.46 -33.42 -45.46
C HIS A 14 27.43 -33.67 -44.36
N PRO A 15 27.83 -33.61 -43.12
CA PRO A 15 26.85 -33.70 -42.03
C PRO A 15 25.87 -32.55 -42.17
N ASP A 16 24.57 -32.84 -42.13
CA ASP A 16 23.50 -31.85 -42.18
C ASP A 16 23.81 -30.72 -41.21
N ALA A 17 23.54 -29.46 -41.65
CA ALA A 17 23.77 -28.27 -40.82
C ALA A 17 23.11 -28.43 -39.40
N PHE A 18 21.99 -29.13 -39.33
CA PHE A 18 21.30 -29.47 -38.09
C PHE A 18 22.14 -30.39 -37.18
N VAL A 19 22.81 -31.43 -37.75
CA VAL A 19 23.67 -32.34 -36.97
C VAL A 19 24.92 -31.62 -36.48
N THR A 20 25.49 -30.73 -37.32
CA THR A 20 26.67 -29.94 -36.96
C THR A 20 26.34 -28.91 -35.86
N GLN A 21 25.23 -28.20 -35.99
CA GLN A 21 24.73 -27.26 -34.93
C GLN A 21 24.37 -28.00 -33.64
N GLY A 22 23.74 -29.15 -33.72
CA GLY A 22 23.43 -30.00 -32.58
C GLY A 22 24.67 -30.46 -31.81
N ARG A 23 25.74 -30.88 -32.54
CA ARG A 23 27.03 -31.26 -31.93
C ARG A 23 27.70 -30.06 -31.26
N GLN A 24 27.73 -28.91 -31.90
CA GLN A 24 28.29 -27.67 -31.30
C GLN A 24 27.55 -27.25 -30.06
N ALA A 25 26.23 -27.36 -30.05
CA ALA A 25 25.44 -27.08 -28.87
C ALA A 25 25.71 -28.07 -27.70
N ILE A 26 25.84 -29.36 -28.02
CA ILE A 26 26.21 -30.38 -27.03
C ILE A 26 27.63 -30.15 -26.50
N GLU A 27 28.59 -29.84 -27.32
CA GLU A 27 29.98 -29.57 -26.89
C GLU A 27 30.06 -28.32 -26.04
N LEU A 28 29.28 -27.26 -26.34
CA LEU A 28 29.16 -26.07 -25.49
C LEU A 28 28.60 -26.39 -24.12
N VAL A 29 27.54 -27.21 -24.05
CA VAL A 29 26.92 -27.63 -22.79
C VAL A 29 27.89 -28.51 -21.98
N VAL A 30 28.51 -29.51 -22.61
CA VAL A 30 29.45 -30.44 -21.97
C VAL A 30 30.71 -29.68 -21.51
N GLY A 31 31.24 -28.78 -22.33
CA GLY A 31 32.41 -27.95 -21.97
C GLY A 31 32.17 -27.01 -20.80
N GLN A 32 30.91 -26.62 -20.56
CA GLN A 32 30.54 -25.71 -19.47
C GLN A 32 29.73 -26.36 -18.34
N GLN A 33 29.61 -27.68 -18.33
CA GLN A 33 28.77 -28.42 -17.38
C GLN A 33 29.02 -28.05 -15.91
N LYS A 34 30.28 -27.77 -15.51
CA LYS A 34 30.62 -27.31 -14.15
C LYS A 34 30.02 -25.94 -13.84
N LYS A 35 30.08 -25.00 -14.80
CA LYS A 35 29.51 -23.65 -14.64
C LYS A 35 27.98 -23.70 -14.64
N ILE A 36 27.39 -24.50 -15.53
CA ILE A 36 25.93 -24.69 -15.59
C ILE A 36 25.45 -25.36 -14.30
N GLY A 37 26.15 -26.42 -13.84
CA GLY A 37 25.83 -27.06 -12.55
C GLY A 37 25.92 -26.11 -11.36
N ALA A 38 26.95 -25.26 -11.31
CA ALA A 38 27.06 -24.23 -10.28
C ALA A 38 25.90 -23.21 -10.35
N SER A 39 25.55 -22.76 -11.55
CA SER A 39 24.42 -21.81 -11.72
C SER A 39 23.09 -22.43 -11.28
N VAL A 40 22.83 -23.68 -11.66
CA VAL A 40 21.63 -24.42 -11.24
C VAL A 40 21.60 -24.59 -9.71
N ALA A 41 22.73 -24.91 -9.10
CA ALA A 41 22.83 -25.02 -7.64
C ALA A 41 22.52 -23.69 -6.94
N VAL A 42 23.05 -22.57 -7.44
CA VAL A 42 22.75 -21.24 -6.90
C VAL A 42 21.25 -20.92 -7.00
N VAL A 43 20.63 -21.18 -8.15
CA VAL A 43 19.18 -20.95 -8.34
C VAL A 43 18.36 -21.83 -7.40
N ALA A 44 18.76 -23.12 -7.23
CA ALA A 44 18.10 -24.03 -6.30
C ALA A 44 18.21 -23.54 -4.83
N VAL A 45 19.40 -23.08 -4.41
CA VAL A 45 19.60 -22.54 -3.06
C VAL A 45 18.76 -21.29 -2.85
N MET A 46 18.71 -20.37 -3.84
CA MET A 46 17.86 -19.18 -3.76
C MET A 46 16.38 -19.56 -3.67
N GLY A 47 15.92 -20.52 -4.48
CA GLY A 47 14.54 -21.01 -4.46
C GLY A 47 14.15 -21.63 -3.12
N LEU A 48 15.02 -22.49 -2.56
CA LEU A 48 14.82 -23.08 -1.24
C LEU A 48 14.83 -22.03 -0.13
N SER A 49 15.75 -21.06 -0.17
CA SER A 49 15.81 -19.97 0.80
C SER A 49 14.54 -19.13 0.76
N PHE A 50 14.04 -18.81 -0.43
CA PHE A 50 12.78 -18.08 -0.61
C PHE A 50 11.59 -18.90 -0.09
N TYR A 51 11.53 -20.20 -0.38
CA TYR A 51 10.49 -21.10 0.12
C TYR A 51 10.46 -21.15 1.65
N PHE A 52 11.63 -21.35 2.28
CA PHE A 52 11.75 -21.36 3.74
C PHE A 52 11.38 -20.02 4.36
N TYR A 53 11.78 -18.90 3.74
CA TYR A 53 11.40 -17.57 4.20
C TYR A 53 9.88 -17.37 4.16
N ASP A 54 9.25 -17.71 3.05
CA ASP A 54 7.79 -17.54 2.90
C ASP A 54 7.01 -18.48 3.82
N TRP A 55 7.44 -19.74 3.94
CA TRP A 55 6.86 -20.69 4.87
C TRP A 55 6.92 -20.22 6.33
N ASN A 56 8.10 -19.76 6.79
CA ASN A 56 8.28 -19.24 8.15
C ASN A 56 7.42 -17.99 8.37
N ARG A 57 7.33 -17.12 7.36
CA ARG A 57 6.47 -15.93 7.40
C ARG A 57 4.99 -16.30 7.53
N GLN A 58 4.53 -17.31 6.80
CA GLN A 58 3.14 -17.80 6.91
C GLN A 58 2.86 -18.39 8.29
N GLN A 59 3.76 -19.21 8.84
CA GLN A 59 3.64 -19.74 10.20
C GLN A 59 3.56 -18.62 11.24
N LYS A 60 4.43 -17.62 11.12
CA LYS A 60 4.41 -16.45 11.98
C LYS A 60 3.07 -15.69 11.88
N ASN A 61 2.51 -15.56 10.68
CA ASN A 61 1.21 -14.91 10.50
C ASN A 61 0.08 -15.69 11.17
N VAL A 62 0.02 -17.01 10.99
CA VAL A 62 -1.01 -17.87 11.61
C VAL A 62 -0.94 -17.82 13.14
N SER A 63 0.27 -17.94 13.72
CA SER A 63 0.45 -17.84 15.17
C SER A 63 0.04 -16.46 15.70
N GLY A 64 0.33 -15.41 14.95
CA GLY A 64 -0.07 -14.04 15.30
C GLY A 64 -1.58 -13.84 15.33
N TRP A 65 -2.33 -14.37 14.36
CA TRP A 65 -3.80 -14.30 14.38
C TRP A 65 -4.40 -15.06 15.57
N THR A 66 -3.79 -16.19 15.96
CA THR A 66 -4.20 -16.93 17.17
C THR A 66 -3.95 -16.11 18.43
N GLU A 67 -2.80 -15.46 18.53
CA GLU A 67 -2.45 -14.58 19.66
C GLU A 67 -3.39 -13.36 19.69
N LEU A 68 -3.69 -12.72 18.55
CA LEU A 68 -4.64 -11.61 18.47
C LEU A 68 -6.02 -11.98 19.00
N ALA A 69 -6.50 -13.19 18.67
CA ALA A 69 -7.78 -13.69 19.18
C ALA A 69 -7.82 -13.81 20.72
N GLN A 70 -6.68 -14.09 21.34
CA GLN A 70 -6.54 -14.10 22.81
C GLN A 70 -6.45 -12.68 23.37
N ILE A 71 -5.68 -11.79 22.74
CA ILE A 71 -5.55 -10.38 23.15
C ILE A 71 -6.90 -9.68 23.17
N ASN A 72 -7.77 -9.96 22.20
CA ASN A 72 -9.10 -9.36 22.14
C ASN A 72 -10.04 -9.73 23.29
N LYS A 73 -9.71 -10.77 24.07
CA LYS A 73 -10.46 -11.18 25.26
C LYS A 73 -9.99 -10.49 26.55
N LEU A 74 -8.90 -9.75 26.50
CA LEU A 74 -8.31 -9.10 27.66
C LEU A 74 -9.02 -7.79 28.02
N PRO A 75 -8.91 -7.35 29.27
CA PRO A 75 -9.30 -6.01 29.68
C PRO A 75 -8.63 -4.94 28.82
N GLU A 76 -9.29 -3.81 28.63
CA GLU A 76 -8.89 -2.78 27.68
C GLU A 76 -7.44 -2.32 27.88
N ALA A 77 -7.04 -2.01 29.11
CA ALA A 77 -5.69 -1.54 29.40
C ALA A 77 -4.59 -2.55 29.01
N GLU A 78 -4.79 -3.84 29.31
CA GLU A 78 -3.85 -4.89 28.95
C GLU A 78 -3.84 -5.16 27.44
N ARG A 79 -5.00 -5.04 26.78
CA ARG A 79 -5.17 -5.25 25.36
C ARG A 79 -4.30 -4.32 24.55
N TRP A 80 -4.31 -3.02 24.84
CA TRP A 80 -3.54 -2.03 24.11
C TRP A 80 -2.03 -2.26 24.24
N GLU A 81 -1.56 -2.58 25.44
CA GLU A 81 -0.14 -2.89 25.66
C GLU A 81 0.31 -4.15 24.89
N LYS A 82 -0.53 -5.19 24.86
CA LYS A 82 -0.21 -6.40 24.08
C LYS A 82 -0.30 -6.17 22.57
N LEU A 83 -1.25 -5.36 22.10
CA LEU A 83 -1.31 -4.97 20.68
C LEU A 83 -0.08 -4.20 20.23
N LYS A 84 0.48 -3.31 21.07
CA LYS A 84 1.75 -2.63 20.78
C LYS A 84 2.89 -3.62 20.56
N LYS A 85 3.07 -4.54 21.51
CA LYS A 85 4.10 -5.60 21.40
C LYS A 85 3.89 -6.48 20.17
N MET A 86 2.64 -6.80 19.85
CA MET A 86 2.29 -7.57 18.67
C MET A 86 2.63 -6.81 17.38
N ALA A 87 2.25 -5.54 17.25
CA ALA A 87 2.56 -4.73 16.08
C ALA A 87 4.07 -4.66 15.81
N GLU A 88 4.89 -4.61 16.87
CA GLU A 88 6.35 -4.59 16.79
C GLU A 88 6.93 -5.97 16.44
N SER A 89 6.46 -7.03 17.08
CA SER A 89 6.98 -8.39 16.90
C SER A 89 6.58 -9.02 15.56
N PHE A 90 5.40 -8.66 15.04
CA PHE A 90 4.83 -9.19 13.80
C PHE A 90 4.87 -8.18 12.63
N ASN A 91 5.73 -7.19 12.68
CA ASN A 91 5.82 -6.09 11.69
C ASN A 91 6.01 -6.51 10.23
N SER A 92 6.45 -7.75 9.97
CA SER A 92 6.68 -8.30 8.62
C SER A 92 5.48 -9.08 8.06
N VAL A 93 4.42 -9.28 8.84
CA VAL A 93 3.24 -10.09 8.46
C VAL A 93 1.94 -9.32 8.70
N ALA A 94 0.85 -9.78 8.03
CA ALA A 94 -0.42 -9.06 7.99
C ALA A 94 -1.03 -8.79 9.38
N VAL A 95 -0.87 -9.69 10.33
CA VAL A 95 -1.38 -9.49 11.69
C VAL A 95 -0.71 -8.30 12.40
N GLY A 96 0.58 -8.06 12.17
CA GLY A 96 1.27 -6.89 12.72
C GLY A 96 0.81 -5.59 12.09
N GLN A 97 0.57 -5.60 10.77
CA GLN A 97 -0.04 -4.47 10.09
C GLN A 97 -1.44 -4.18 10.65
N PHE A 98 -2.26 -5.21 10.84
CA PHE A 98 -3.59 -5.08 11.44
C PHE A 98 -3.52 -4.51 12.86
N ALA A 99 -2.61 -5.02 13.71
CA ALA A 99 -2.42 -4.51 15.06
C ALA A 99 -1.98 -3.02 15.07
N ALA A 100 -1.07 -2.64 14.16
CA ALA A 100 -0.65 -1.25 14.02
C ALA A 100 -1.79 -0.34 13.53
N THR A 101 -2.64 -0.80 12.60
CA THR A 101 -3.82 -0.06 12.15
C THR A 101 -4.80 0.14 13.31
N THR A 102 -5.09 -0.93 14.05
CA THR A 102 -6.00 -0.88 15.21
C THR A 102 -5.52 0.09 16.30
N LEU A 103 -4.20 0.17 16.52
CA LEU A 103 -3.61 1.16 17.42
C LEU A 103 -3.73 2.57 16.87
N GLY A 104 -3.53 2.76 15.57
CA GLY A 104 -3.76 4.03 14.90
C GLY A 104 -5.19 4.52 15.08
N ASP A 105 -6.17 3.65 14.84
CA ASP A 105 -7.60 3.94 15.02
C ASP A 105 -7.93 4.30 16.48
N HIS A 106 -7.39 3.54 17.44
CA HIS A 106 -7.57 3.82 18.86
C HIS A 106 -7.06 5.22 19.25
N TYR A 107 -5.82 5.54 18.89
CA TYR A 107 -5.26 6.85 19.21
C TYR A 107 -5.92 7.99 18.42
N PHE A 108 -6.41 7.72 17.23
CA PHE A 108 -7.19 8.70 16.47
C PHE A 108 -8.52 9.00 17.17
N ASP A 109 -9.22 8.00 17.69
CA ASP A 109 -10.44 8.19 18.46
C ASP A 109 -10.20 8.92 19.81
N GLU A 110 -9.10 8.61 20.49
CA GLU A 110 -8.66 9.39 21.65
C GLU A 110 -8.40 10.85 21.29
N SER A 111 -7.76 11.10 20.13
CA SER A 111 -7.49 12.48 19.67
C SER A 111 -8.76 13.30 19.45
N LYS A 112 -9.84 12.68 18.97
CA LYS A 112 -11.16 13.34 18.84
C LYS A 112 -11.73 13.72 20.19
N LYS A 113 -11.60 12.85 21.19
CA LYS A 113 -12.05 13.13 22.58
C LYS A 113 -11.24 14.28 23.18
N GLU A 114 -9.91 14.28 23.03
CA GLU A 114 -9.03 15.36 23.48
C GLU A 114 -9.37 16.69 22.80
N ALA A 115 -9.59 16.69 21.47
CA ALA A 115 -9.97 17.88 20.73
C ALA A 115 -11.32 18.44 21.17
N THR A 116 -12.27 17.59 21.54
CA THR A 116 -13.56 18.00 22.08
C THR A 116 -13.42 18.61 23.48
N ALA A 117 -12.54 18.03 24.31
CA ALA A 117 -12.29 18.53 25.67
C ALA A 117 -11.50 19.84 25.70
N LYS A 118 -10.60 20.06 24.72
CA LYS A 118 -9.75 21.23 24.60
C LYS A 118 -9.75 21.78 23.17
N PRO A 119 -10.80 22.46 22.72
CA PRO A 119 -10.89 23.01 21.37
C PRO A 119 -9.72 23.91 21.01
N GLY A 120 -9.21 23.80 19.78
CA GLY A 120 -8.13 24.64 19.27
C GLY A 120 -6.71 24.18 19.64
N THR A 121 -6.56 23.14 20.45
CA THR A 121 -5.25 22.51 20.73
C THR A 121 -5.01 21.31 19.83
N SER A 122 -3.73 21.03 19.52
CA SER A 122 -3.36 19.77 18.87
C SER A 122 -3.36 18.64 19.89
N PRO A 123 -4.18 17.57 19.72
CA PRO A 123 -4.21 16.46 20.64
C PRO A 123 -2.91 15.66 20.64
N ALA A 124 -2.42 15.25 21.81
CA ALA A 124 -1.22 14.44 21.92
C ALA A 124 -1.40 13.06 21.26
N SER A 125 -2.58 12.48 21.38
CA SER A 125 -2.93 11.19 20.77
C SER A 125 -2.90 11.23 19.24
N ALA A 126 -3.10 12.38 18.60
CA ALA A 126 -3.02 12.51 17.15
C ALA A 126 -1.60 12.17 16.62
N ALA A 127 -0.56 12.57 17.33
CA ALA A 127 0.82 12.21 16.96
C ALA A 127 1.07 10.71 17.08
N LEU A 128 0.50 10.06 18.10
CA LEU A 128 0.57 8.60 18.26
C LEU A 128 -0.19 7.87 17.15
N ALA A 129 -1.36 8.37 16.75
CA ALA A 129 -2.11 7.83 15.62
C ALA A 129 -1.27 7.87 14.32
N VAL A 130 -0.63 9.01 14.03
CA VAL A 130 0.27 9.16 12.87
C VAL A 130 1.41 8.16 12.92
N GLU A 131 2.02 7.94 14.09
CA GLU A 131 3.11 6.96 14.25
C GLU A 131 2.63 5.54 13.90
N TRP A 132 1.50 5.11 14.45
CA TRP A 132 0.99 3.76 14.24
C TRP A 132 0.51 3.52 12.82
N TYR A 133 -0.15 4.47 12.18
CA TYR A 133 -0.48 4.38 10.76
C TYR A 133 0.77 4.36 9.87
N THR A 134 1.84 5.05 10.26
CA THR A 134 3.13 5.00 9.56
C THR A 134 3.76 3.60 9.66
N LYS A 135 3.69 2.95 10.83
CA LYS A 135 4.11 1.55 11.00
C LYS A 135 3.25 0.61 10.14
N ALA A 136 1.93 0.81 10.11
CA ALA A 136 1.03 0.01 9.26
C ALA A 136 1.36 0.17 7.76
N LEU A 137 1.65 1.39 7.31
CA LEU A 137 2.06 1.70 5.93
C LEU A 137 3.41 1.10 5.54
N SER A 138 4.27 0.78 6.49
CA SER A 138 5.57 0.13 6.22
C SER A 138 5.44 -1.34 5.80
N TYR A 139 4.27 -1.94 5.93
CA TYR A 139 4.03 -3.31 5.51
C TYR A 139 4.10 -3.46 3.99
N SER A 140 4.95 -4.39 3.51
CA SER A 140 5.33 -4.48 2.09
C SER A 140 4.29 -5.09 1.16
N LYS A 141 3.24 -5.71 1.69
CA LYS A 141 2.21 -6.43 0.91
C LYS A 141 0.82 -5.77 1.02
N LEU A 142 0.77 -4.46 1.17
CA LEU A 142 -0.50 -3.73 1.13
C LEU A 142 -1.09 -3.77 -0.28
N SER A 143 -2.38 -4.09 -0.37
CA SER A 143 -3.15 -3.85 -1.58
C SER A 143 -3.32 -2.34 -1.82
N PRO A 144 -3.62 -1.91 -3.06
CA PRO A 144 -3.92 -0.51 -3.34
C PRO A 144 -5.01 0.08 -2.43
N ASN A 145 -6.06 -0.69 -2.14
CA ASN A 145 -7.14 -0.27 -1.24
C ASN A 145 -6.66 -0.08 0.20
N GLU A 146 -5.92 -1.04 0.76
CA GLU A 146 -5.37 -0.92 2.11
C GLU A 146 -4.41 0.26 2.23
N LYS A 147 -3.49 0.41 1.27
CA LYS A 147 -2.56 1.54 1.25
C LYS A 147 -3.29 2.87 1.15
N GLY A 148 -4.28 2.98 0.26
CA GLY A 148 -5.07 4.19 0.09
C GLY A 148 -5.85 4.57 1.34
N LEU A 149 -6.49 3.61 2.00
CA LEU A 149 -7.21 3.86 3.26
C LEU A 149 -6.26 4.26 4.40
N LEU A 150 -5.12 3.59 4.55
CA LEU A 150 -4.13 3.95 5.56
C LEU A 150 -3.55 5.36 5.36
N LEU A 151 -3.34 5.78 4.10
CA LEU A 151 -2.93 7.15 3.79
C LEU A 151 -4.01 8.16 4.18
N ILE A 152 -5.29 7.86 3.91
CA ILE A 152 -6.39 8.73 4.35
C ILE A 152 -6.42 8.81 5.88
N ASN A 153 -6.38 7.69 6.59
CA ASN A 153 -6.44 7.67 8.05
C ASN A 153 -5.26 8.43 8.67
N ARG A 154 -4.04 8.27 8.10
CA ARG A 154 -2.87 9.03 8.54
C ARG A 154 -3.02 10.52 8.24
N GLY A 155 -3.54 10.86 7.07
CA GLY A 155 -3.85 12.25 6.70
C GLY A 155 -4.83 12.90 7.66
N GLU A 156 -5.90 12.21 8.06
CA GLU A 156 -6.86 12.70 9.06
C GLU A 156 -6.21 12.87 10.44
N ALA A 157 -5.35 11.95 10.87
CA ALA A 157 -4.59 12.08 12.10
C ALA A 157 -3.60 13.27 12.05
N GLN A 158 -2.99 13.52 10.89
CA GLN A 158 -2.13 14.69 10.66
C GLN A 158 -2.92 16.00 10.68
N GLU A 159 -4.15 16.03 10.15
CA GLU A 159 -5.04 17.21 10.30
C GLU A 159 -5.32 17.50 11.79
N MET A 160 -5.65 16.46 12.58
CA MET A 160 -5.84 16.61 14.03
C MET A 160 -4.56 17.11 14.73
N ALA A 161 -3.39 16.69 14.25
CA ALA A 161 -2.09 17.16 14.71
C ALA A 161 -1.68 18.54 14.13
N GLN A 162 -2.55 19.17 13.33
CA GLN A 162 -2.31 20.43 12.61
C GLN A 162 -1.12 20.39 11.65
N LYS A 163 -0.78 19.20 11.13
CA LYS A 163 0.27 18.96 10.15
C LYS A 163 -0.32 18.96 8.74
N TRP A 164 -0.69 20.17 8.28
CA TRP A 164 -1.48 20.36 7.05
C TRP A 164 -0.76 19.93 5.78
N ASP A 165 0.55 20.17 5.69
CA ASP A 165 1.33 19.83 4.49
C ASP A 165 1.54 18.33 4.37
N GLU A 166 1.80 17.66 5.49
CA GLU A 166 1.94 16.20 5.53
C GLU A 166 0.59 15.52 5.20
N ALA A 167 -0.52 16.01 5.74
CA ALA A 167 -1.85 15.54 5.40
C ALA A 167 -2.15 15.66 3.90
N LEU A 168 -1.79 16.81 3.29
CA LEU A 168 -1.97 17.04 1.86
C LEU A 168 -1.16 16.07 1.01
N LEU A 169 0.07 15.73 1.44
CA LEU A 169 0.92 14.74 0.76
C LEU A 169 0.27 13.35 0.79
N ASP A 170 -0.24 12.92 1.93
CA ASP A 170 -0.89 11.62 2.08
C ASP A 170 -2.16 11.52 1.22
N TYR A 171 -3.03 12.53 1.25
CA TYR A 171 -4.21 12.54 0.39
C TYR A 171 -3.84 12.57 -1.09
N THR A 172 -2.77 13.28 -1.46
CA THR A 172 -2.30 13.33 -2.86
C THR A 172 -1.81 11.96 -3.31
N GLU A 173 -1.08 11.24 -2.47
CA GLU A 173 -0.65 9.88 -2.78
C GLU A 173 -1.84 8.93 -2.88
N ALA A 174 -2.80 9.00 -1.95
CA ALA A 174 -4.02 8.21 -1.98
C ALA A 174 -4.82 8.43 -3.29
N VAL A 175 -4.97 9.67 -3.75
CA VAL A 175 -5.63 9.98 -5.04
C VAL A 175 -4.89 9.34 -6.22
N LYS A 176 -3.55 9.31 -6.21
CA LYS A 176 -2.72 8.72 -7.28
C LYS A 176 -2.86 7.19 -7.35
N ILE A 177 -3.07 6.51 -6.24
CA ILE A 177 -3.24 5.06 -6.20
C ILE A 177 -4.47 4.61 -7.00
N GLY A 178 -5.52 5.44 -7.09
CA GLY A 178 -6.70 5.14 -7.90
C GLY A 178 -7.59 4.02 -7.33
N PHE A 179 -7.80 4.00 -6.03
CA PHE A 179 -8.65 3.04 -5.32
C PHE A 179 -10.07 3.59 -5.09
N GLU A 180 -10.97 2.76 -4.56
CA GLU A 180 -12.39 3.11 -4.37
C GLU A 180 -12.61 4.31 -3.42
N GLY A 181 -11.71 4.50 -2.43
CA GLY A 181 -11.75 5.64 -1.50
C GLY A 181 -11.22 6.96 -2.07
N LYS A 182 -10.88 7.04 -3.36
CA LYS A 182 -10.39 8.28 -3.99
C LYS A 182 -11.23 9.52 -3.69
N PRO A 183 -12.60 9.48 -3.69
CA PRO A 183 -13.38 10.68 -3.34
C PRO A 183 -13.16 11.15 -1.90
N LEU A 184 -12.92 10.25 -0.95
CA LEU A 184 -12.58 10.63 0.44
C LEU A 184 -11.24 11.38 0.49
N ALA A 185 -10.22 10.88 -0.22
CA ALA A 185 -8.93 11.56 -0.29
C ALA A 185 -9.05 12.96 -0.91
N LEU A 186 -9.84 13.12 -1.98
CA LEU A 186 -10.11 14.43 -2.57
C LEU A 186 -10.84 15.38 -1.60
N LEU A 187 -11.82 14.88 -0.85
CA LEU A 187 -12.48 15.69 0.19
C LEU A 187 -11.50 16.11 1.30
N GLY A 188 -10.57 15.22 1.69
CA GLY A 188 -9.48 15.53 2.60
C GLY A 188 -8.58 16.65 2.06
N GLN A 189 -8.14 16.56 0.81
CA GLN A 189 -7.37 17.63 0.16
C GLN A 189 -8.08 18.97 0.20
N ALA A 190 -9.36 18.99 -0.18
CA ALA A 190 -10.15 20.23 -0.20
C ALA A 190 -10.27 20.82 1.21
N ARG A 191 -10.49 20.00 2.23
CA ARG A 191 -10.54 20.41 3.64
C ARG A 191 -9.20 21.02 4.11
N VAL A 192 -8.07 20.41 3.74
CA VAL A 192 -6.74 20.95 4.05
C VAL A 192 -6.53 22.30 3.37
N TYR A 193 -6.92 22.46 2.09
CA TYR A 193 -6.84 23.76 1.41
C TYR A 193 -7.68 24.83 2.12
N GLU A 194 -8.86 24.48 2.65
CA GLU A 194 -9.64 25.42 3.46
C GLU A 194 -8.89 25.88 4.71
N PHE A 195 -8.28 24.94 5.47
CA PHE A 195 -7.48 25.26 6.65
C PHE A 195 -6.26 26.13 6.32
N LYS A 196 -5.63 25.88 5.19
CA LYS A 196 -4.52 26.71 4.66
C LYS A 196 -4.98 28.06 4.08
N LYS A 197 -6.29 28.33 4.06
CA LYS A 197 -6.90 29.54 3.47
C LYS A 197 -6.69 29.64 1.95
N GLU A 198 -6.43 28.55 1.29
CA GLU A 198 -6.28 28.41 -0.17
C GLU A 198 -7.66 28.12 -0.79
N LYS A 199 -8.58 29.08 -0.67
CA LYS A 199 -10.01 28.93 -1.00
C LYS A 199 -10.26 28.48 -2.42
N GLU A 200 -9.55 29.04 -3.39
CA GLU A 200 -9.71 28.76 -4.82
C GLU A 200 -9.38 27.30 -5.10
N LYS A 201 -8.31 26.77 -4.52
CA LYS A 201 -7.94 25.35 -4.65
C LYS A 201 -8.97 24.42 -3.99
N ALA A 202 -9.47 24.81 -2.82
CA ALA A 202 -10.54 24.03 -2.17
C ALA A 202 -11.78 23.94 -3.05
N ILE A 203 -12.21 25.07 -3.65
CA ILE A 203 -13.34 25.12 -4.57
C ILE A 203 -13.11 24.20 -5.78
N GLU A 204 -11.95 24.28 -6.43
CA GLU A 204 -11.59 23.44 -7.58
C GLU A 204 -11.71 21.94 -7.26
N VAL A 205 -11.17 21.50 -6.12
CA VAL A 205 -11.25 20.11 -5.70
C VAL A 205 -12.68 19.70 -5.38
N TYR A 206 -13.47 20.53 -4.68
CA TYR A 206 -14.89 20.22 -4.42
C TYR A 206 -15.72 20.18 -5.70
N GLU A 207 -15.47 21.06 -6.68
CA GLU A 207 -16.11 21.01 -8.00
C GLU A 207 -15.83 19.70 -8.69
N LYS A 208 -14.58 19.27 -8.71
CA LYS A 208 -14.18 17.97 -9.24
C LYS A 208 -14.91 16.81 -8.56
N VAL A 209 -14.94 16.76 -7.23
CA VAL A 209 -15.69 15.71 -6.51
C VAL A 209 -17.17 15.76 -6.83
N SER A 210 -17.78 16.94 -6.90
CA SER A 210 -19.21 17.10 -7.19
C SER A 210 -19.60 16.67 -8.61
N ALA A 211 -18.66 16.77 -9.57
CA ALA A 211 -18.84 16.37 -10.96
C ALA A 211 -18.56 14.87 -11.17
N ASP A 212 -17.39 14.38 -10.71
CA ASP A 212 -16.94 13.01 -10.95
C ASP A 212 -17.75 11.97 -10.15
N PHE A 213 -18.30 12.38 -8.99
CA PHE A 213 -19.04 11.51 -8.07
C PHE A 213 -20.49 11.98 -7.82
N LEU A 214 -21.15 12.49 -8.86
CA LEU A 214 -22.43 13.21 -8.81
C LEU A 214 -23.54 12.53 -7.99
N ASN A 215 -23.70 11.20 -8.16
CA ASN A 215 -24.79 10.42 -7.56
C ASN A 215 -24.40 9.74 -6.24
N THR A 216 -23.24 10.08 -5.69
CA THR A 216 -22.74 9.52 -4.44
C THR A 216 -22.94 10.49 -3.27
N GLU A 217 -22.76 9.98 -2.06
CA GLU A 217 -22.71 10.81 -0.85
C GLU A 217 -21.57 11.82 -0.91
N TYR A 218 -20.42 11.44 -1.48
CA TYR A 218 -19.27 12.33 -1.65
C TYR A 218 -19.58 13.54 -2.53
N GLY A 219 -20.26 13.31 -3.67
CA GLY A 219 -20.68 14.40 -4.54
C GLY A 219 -21.71 15.33 -3.87
N ARG A 220 -22.63 14.79 -3.06
CA ARG A 220 -23.58 15.61 -2.26
C ARG A 220 -22.83 16.44 -1.20
N THR A 221 -21.88 15.84 -0.49
CA THR A 221 -21.04 16.49 0.51
C THR A 221 -20.25 17.65 -0.12
N ALA A 222 -19.60 17.39 -1.26
CA ALA A 222 -18.86 18.43 -1.98
C ALA A 222 -19.75 19.63 -2.37
N LYS A 223 -20.99 19.39 -2.83
CA LYS A 223 -21.96 20.47 -3.13
C LYS A 223 -22.31 21.32 -1.91
N ILE A 224 -22.43 20.71 -0.74
CA ILE A 224 -22.69 21.44 0.51
C ILE A 224 -21.53 22.38 0.82
N TYR A 225 -20.28 21.89 0.76
CA TYR A 225 -19.09 22.71 1.00
C TYR A 225 -18.93 23.81 -0.05
N LEU A 226 -19.19 23.54 -1.33
CA LEU A 226 -19.18 24.56 -2.38
C LEU A 226 -20.17 25.69 -2.10
N ARG A 227 -21.42 25.36 -1.70
CA ARG A 227 -22.41 26.38 -1.33
C ARG A 227 -21.91 27.27 -0.19
N ARG A 228 -21.33 26.65 0.86
CA ARG A 228 -20.75 27.38 1.99
C ARG A 228 -19.64 28.34 1.55
N LEU A 229 -18.68 27.84 0.77
CA LEU A 229 -17.52 28.63 0.33
C LEU A 229 -17.88 29.74 -0.66
N LYS A 230 -18.93 29.56 -1.49
CA LYS A 230 -19.42 30.54 -2.47
C LYS A 230 -20.47 31.47 -1.90
N SER A 231 -20.96 31.27 -0.68
CA SER A 231 -21.95 32.15 -0.05
C SER A 231 -21.40 33.55 0.24
N PRO A 232 -22.14 34.63 -0.06
CA PRO A 232 -21.77 35.99 0.28
C PRO A 232 -21.52 36.18 1.78
N LEU A 233 -22.32 35.55 2.64
CA LEU A 233 -22.19 35.63 4.11
C LEU A 233 -20.84 35.11 4.62
N PHE A 234 -20.20 34.20 3.88
CA PHE A 234 -18.85 33.69 4.21
C PHE A 234 -17.76 34.68 3.76
N LEU A 235 -18.06 35.56 2.80
CA LEU A 235 -17.11 36.56 2.28
C LEU A 235 -17.02 37.77 3.17
N GLU A 236 -18.11 38.15 3.86
CA GLU A 236 -18.18 39.34 4.73
C GLU A 236 -17.54 39.13 6.11
N SER A 237 -17.38 37.87 6.57
CA SER A 237 -16.79 37.57 7.89
C SER A 237 -15.26 37.69 7.94
N LYS A 238 -14.62 38.17 6.87
CA LYS A 238 -13.16 38.29 6.71
C LYS A 238 -12.67 39.67 6.33
N SER A 239 -13.58 40.66 6.26
CA SER A 239 -13.26 42.10 6.19
C SER A 239 -13.29 42.69 7.59
#